data_afb6d04df98459e643ef44db41bf4078
#
_entry.id   afb6d04df98459e643ef44db41bf4078
#
_cell.length_a   1.000
_cell.length_b   1.000
_cell.length_c   1.000
_cell.angle_alpha   90.00
_cell.angle_beta   90.00
_cell.angle_gamma   90.00
#
_symmetry.space_group_name_H-M   'P 1'
#
loop_
_entity.id
_entity.type
_entity.pdbx_description
1 polymer ?
#
loop_
_entity_poly.entity_id
_entity_poly.type
_entity_poly.pdbx_seq_one_letter_code
_entity_poly.pdbx_strand_id
1 'polypeptide(L)'
;MNAALLAIIVLILYFLAYRYYSKFLANKIFRLSDDEVTPAHEKNDGMDFVPSNKHVLFGHHFASITGAAPIIGPAIAVFWGWVPAIIWVVLGTIFMGAVHDFSALVISVREKGRSVGDLAGIL
;
A
#
# COMPACT_ATOMS: atom_id res chain seq x y z
N MET A 1 -7.45 -25.53 -14.67
CA MET A 1 -8.16 -24.24 -14.48
C MET A 1 -7.61 -23.26 -15.51
N ASN A 2 -8.46 -22.49 -16.17
CA ASN A 2 -8.03 -21.55 -17.21
C ASN A 2 -7.33 -20.35 -16.53
N ALA A 3 -6.13 -19.98 -16.97
CA ALA A 3 -5.36 -18.85 -16.41
C ALA A 3 -6.11 -17.53 -16.48
N ALA A 4 -6.90 -17.32 -17.53
CA ALA A 4 -7.74 -16.13 -17.65
C ALA A 4 -8.83 -16.06 -16.58
N LEU A 5 -9.48 -17.18 -16.28
CA LEU A 5 -10.47 -17.26 -15.21
C LEU A 5 -9.84 -16.97 -13.84
N LEU A 6 -8.65 -17.51 -13.60
CA LEU A 6 -7.90 -17.24 -12.37
C LEU A 6 -7.56 -15.75 -12.23
N ALA A 7 -7.05 -15.12 -13.30
CA ALA A 7 -6.76 -13.70 -13.30
C ALA A 7 -8.00 -12.84 -13.01
N ILE A 8 -9.14 -13.18 -13.59
CA ILE A 8 -10.41 -12.47 -13.35
C ILE A 8 -10.81 -12.60 -11.87
N ILE A 9 -10.73 -13.79 -11.30
CA ILE A 9 -11.05 -14.01 -9.87
C ILE A 9 -10.14 -13.17 -8.98
N VAL A 10 -8.84 -13.14 -9.24
CA VAL A 10 -7.86 -12.35 -8.47
C VAL A 10 -8.17 -10.85 -8.57
N LEU A 11 -8.47 -10.34 -9.77
CA LEU A 11 -8.84 -8.94 -9.97
C LEU A 11 -10.14 -8.57 -9.22
N ILE A 12 -11.13 -9.46 -9.21
CA ILE A 12 -12.36 -9.26 -8.44
C ILE A 12 -12.05 -9.21 -6.94
N LEU A 13 -11.22 -10.12 -6.43
CA LEU A 13 -10.82 -10.12 -5.02
C LEU A 13 -10.09 -8.84 -4.63
N TYR A 14 -9.17 -8.34 -5.45
CA TYR A 14 -8.50 -7.06 -5.21
C TYR A 14 -9.45 -5.88 -5.26
N PHE A 15 -10.40 -5.87 -6.20
CA PHE A 15 -11.43 -4.83 -6.27
C PHE A 15 -12.31 -4.82 -5.01
N LEU A 16 -12.75 -6.00 -4.54
CA LEU A 16 -13.53 -6.12 -3.31
C LEU A 16 -12.72 -5.69 -2.08
N ALA A 17 -11.46 -6.11 -1.98
CA ALA A 17 -10.57 -5.67 -0.91
C ALA A 17 -10.38 -4.16 -0.93
N TYR A 18 -10.12 -3.56 -2.08
CA TYR A 18 -10.03 -2.11 -2.23
C TYR A 18 -11.33 -1.41 -1.84
N ARG A 19 -12.48 -1.92 -2.26
CA ARG A 19 -13.79 -1.27 -2.04
C ARG A 19 -14.27 -1.35 -0.59
N TYR A 20 -14.03 -2.46 0.10
CA TYR A 20 -14.55 -2.74 1.43
C TYR A 20 -13.48 -2.72 2.51
N TYR A 21 -12.39 -3.44 2.31
CA TYR A 21 -11.36 -3.61 3.33
C TYR A 21 -10.54 -2.32 3.54
N SER A 22 -10.18 -1.62 2.46
CA SER A 22 -9.48 -0.35 2.60
C SER A 22 -10.33 0.72 3.31
N LYS A 23 -11.63 0.75 3.06
CA LYS A 23 -12.56 1.63 3.79
C LYS A 23 -12.67 1.27 5.27
N PHE A 24 -12.71 -0.02 5.58
CA PHE A 24 -12.68 -0.48 6.97
C PHE A 24 -11.41 -0.02 7.67
N LEU A 25 -10.25 -0.20 7.05
CA LEU A 25 -8.98 0.27 7.60
C LEU A 25 -8.98 1.79 7.80
N ALA A 26 -9.33 2.56 6.76
CA ALA A 26 -9.33 4.01 6.80
C ALA A 26 -10.25 4.56 7.91
N ASN A 27 -11.49 4.08 7.98
CA ASN A 27 -12.51 4.66 8.84
C ASN A 27 -12.53 4.08 10.26
N LYS A 28 -12.27 2.77 10.41
CA LYS A 28 -12.39 2.09 11.71
C LYS A 28 -11.07 1.94 12.44
N ILE A 29 -10.00 1.61 11.72
CA ILE A 29 -8.67 1.39 12.31
C ILE A 29 -7.92 2.70 12.42
N PHE A 30 -7.70 3.37 11.29
CA PHE A 30 -6.91 4.60 11.26
C PHE A 30 -7.72 5.87 11.55
N ARG A 31 -9.05 5.82 11.45
CA ARG A 31 -9.94 6.97 11.71
C ARG A 31 -9.48 8.23 11.00
N LEU A 32 -9.23 8.10 9.69
CA LEU A 32 -8.84 9.23 8.87
C LEU A 32 -9.99 10.23 8.76
N SER A 33 -9.67 11.52 8.84
CA SER A 33 -10.58 12.63 8.62
C SER A 33 -10.12 13.43 7.40
N ASP A 34 -11.07 13.85 6.59
CA ASP A 34 -10.80 14.73 5.44
C ASP A 34 -10.47 16.17 5.87
N ASP A 35 -10.72 16.51 7.13
CA ASP A 35 -10.45 17.83 7.71
C ASP A 35 -8.99 18.00 8.16
N GLU A 36 -8.22 16.91 8.23
CA GLU A 36 -6.82 16.96 8.65
C GLU A 36 -5.94 17.56 7.55
N VAL A 37 -5.22 18.63 7.88
CA VAL A 37 -4.25 19.25 6.97
C VAL A 37 -3.00 18.37 6.90
N THR A 38 -2.59 18.01 5.69
CA THR A 38 -1.38 17.21 5.50
C THR A 38 -0.11 18.02 5.70
N PRO A 39 1.01 17.41 6.11
CA PRO A 39 2.30 18.10 6.29
C PRO A 39 2.75 18.89 5.06
N ALA A 40 2.45 18.40 3.85
CA ALA A 40 2.78 19.10 2.62
C ALA A 40 2.04 20.43 2.45
N HIS A 41 0.86 20.58 3.05
CA HIS A 41 0.13 21.85 3.06
C HIS A 41 0.51 22.73 4.25
N GLU A 42 0.69 22.12 5.44
CA GLU A 42 1.04 22.85 6.67
C GLU A 42 2.45 23.46 6.62
N LYS A 43 3.41 22.69 6.08
CA LYS A 43 4.84 23.06 6.06
C LYS A 43 5.36 23.43 4.68
N ASN A 44 4.48 23.80 3.76
CA ASN A 44 4.86 24.08 2.38
C ASN A 44 6.02 25.07 2.31
N ASP A 45 7.18 24.60 1.92
CA ASP A 45 8.41 25.40 1.74
C ASP A 45 8.84 25.50 0.27
N GLY A 46 8.10 24.87 -0.63
CA GLY A 46 8.38 24.83 -2.06
C GLY A 46 9.56 23.94 -2.46
N MET A 47 10.17 23.22 -1.53
CA MET A 47 11.32 22.32 -1.75
C MET A 47 11.06 20.92 -1.22
N ASP A 48 10.97 20.74 0.09
CA ASP A 48 10.81 19.44 0.75
C ASP A 48 9.33 19.10 0.98
N PHE A 49 8.51 20.09 1.28
CA PHE A 49 7.09 19.93 1.52
C PHE A 49 6.28 20.66 0.44
N VAL A 50 5.94 19.96 -0.63
CA VAL A 50 5.18 20.51 -1.74
C VAL A 50 3.90 19.68 -1.96
N PRO A 51 2.71 20.32 -1.91
CA PRO A 51 1.47 19.64 -2.26
C PRO A 51 1.52 19.14 -3.70
N SER A 52 1.42 17.82 -3.89
CA SER A 52 1.52 17.18 -5.20
C SER A 52 0.18 16.60 -5.64
N ASN A 53 -0.01 16.51 -6.97
CA ASN A 53 -1.20 15.90 -7.53
C ASN A 53 -1.28 14.41 -7.14
N LYS A 54 -2.49 13.95 -6.79
CA LYS A 54 -2.74 12.56 -6.37
C LYS A 54 -2.25 11.50 -7.38
N HIS A 55 -2.26 11.80 -8.68
CA HIS A 55 -1.77 10.86 -9.71
C HIS A 55 -0.24 10.77 -9.71
N VAL A 56 0.44 11.87 -9.41
CA VAL A 56 1.90 11.90 -9.28
C VAL A 56 2.31 11.12 -8.02
N LEU A 57 1.62 11.34 -6.90
CA LEU A 57 1.86 10.61 -5.65
C LEU A 57 1.60 9.11 -5.82
N PHE A 58 0.51 8.74 -6.50
CA PHE A 58 0.22 7.34 -6.81
C PHE A 58 1.31 6.71 -7.67
N GLY A 59 1.72 7.37 -8.74
CA GLY A 59 2.77 6.86 -9.64
C GLY A 59 4.10 6.69 -8.93
N HIS A 60 4.49 7.64 -8.09
CA HIS A 60 5.72 7.58 -7.29
C HIS A 60 5.68 6.43 -6.27
N HIS A 61 4.57 6.32 -5.53
CA HIS A 61 4.39 5.24 -4.55
C HIS A 61 4.40 3.86 -5.23
N PHE A 62 3.69 3.72 -6.35
CA PHE A 62 3.70 2.50 -7.14
C PHE A 62 5.12 2.13 -7.62
N ALA A 63 5.85 3.08 -8.18
CA ALA A 63 7.23 2.86 -8.63
C ALA A 63 8.18 2.47 -7.49
N SER A 64 7.99 3.03 -6.31
CA SER A 64 8.80 2.73 -5.12
C SER A 64 8.55 1.32 -4.58
N ILE A 65 7.32 0.82 -4.65
CA ILE A 65 6.94 -0.53 -4.21
C ILE A 65 7.33 -1.58 -5.25
N THR A 66 7.23 -1.26 -6.54
CA THR A 66 7.48 -2.19 -7.65
C THR A 66 8.98 -2.37 -7.87
N GLY A 67 9.63 -3.09 -6.97
CA GLY A 67 11.03 -3.52 -7.12
C GLY A 67 11.15 -4.92 -7.73
N ALA A 68 12.32 -5.52 -7.64
CA ALA A 68 12.58 -6.87 -8.12
C ALA A 68 11.82 -7.95 -7.32
N ALA A 69 11.65 -7.76 -6.03
CA ALA A 69 11.04 -8.74 -5.13
C ALA A 69 9.60 -9.15 -5.51
N PRO A 70 8.68 -8.24 -5.89
CA PRO A 70 7.35 -8.59 -6.36
C PRO A 70 7.32 -9.45 -7.63
N ILE A 71 8.37 -9.43 -8.43
CA ILE A 71 8.50 -10.24 -9.64
C ILE A 71 9.15 -11.59 -9.32
N ILE A 72 10.26 -11.57 -8.61
CA ILE A 72 11.06 -12.76 -8.28
C ILE A 72 10.34 -13.63 -7.25
N GLY A 73 9.68 -13.03 -6.25
CA GLY A 73 8.99 -13.75 -5.18
C GLY A 73 7.93 -14.72 -5.68
N PRO A 74 6.96 -14.28 -6.48
CA PRO A 74 5.97 -15.17 -7.08
C PRO A 74 6.57 -16.22 -8.02
N ALA A 75 7.61 -15.88 -8.79
CA ALA A 75 8.30 -16.82 -9.68
C ALA A 75 8.97 -17.97 -8.89
N ILE A 76 9.58 -17.67 -7.74
CA ILE A 76 10.16 -18.69 -6.85
C ILE A 76 9.03 -19.47 -6.16
N ALA A 77 7.97 -18.80 -5.71
CA ALA A 77 6.87 -19.45 -5.01
C ALA A 77 6.17 -20.50 -5.86
N VAL A 78 6.05 -20.28 -7.17
CA VAL A 78 5.47 -21.26 -8.12
C VAL A 78 6.26 -22.57 -8.16
N PHE A 79 7.56 -22.56 -7.84
CA PHE A 79 8.37 -23.78 -7.73
C PHE A 79 7.85 -24.73 -6.65
N TRP A 80 7.24 -24.22 -5.59
CA TRP A 80 6.62 -24.98 -4.51
C TRP A 80 5.15 -25.33 -4.78
N GLY A 81 4.61 -24.86 -5.88
CA GLY A 81 3.24 -25.10 -6.32
C GLY A 81 2.50 -23.79 -6.58
N TRP A 82 1.78 -23.76 -7.69
CA TRP A 82 1.06 -22.54 -8.12
C TRP A 82 -0.10 -22.16 -7.19
N VAL A 83 -0.78 -23.12 -6.55
CA VAL A 83 -1.91 -22.86 -5.65
C VAL A 83 -1.45 -22.11 -4.38
N PRO A 84 -0.49 -22.63 -3.60
CA PRO A 84 0.03 -21.87 -2.45
C PRO A 84 0.66 -20.53 -2.85
N ALA A 85 1.30 -20.45 -4.02
CA ALA A 85 1.85 -19.20 -4.52
C ALA A 85 0.76 -18.13 -4.73
N ILE A 86 -0.35 -18.48 -5.37
CA ILE A 86 -1.47 -17.56 -5.61
C ILE A 86 -2.17 -17.18 -4.30
N ILE A 87 -2.42 -18.13 -3.41
CA ILE A 87 -3.00 -17.85 -2.10
C ILE A 87 -2.13 -16.81 -1.36
N TRP A 88 -0.81 -17.04 -1.33
CA TRP A 88 0.11 -16.11 -0.69
C TRP A 88 0.14 -14.73 -1.37
N VAL A 89 0.22 -14.68 -2.70
CA VAL A 89 0.21 -13.41 -3.44
C VAL A 89 -1.08 -12.63 -3.17
N VAL A 90 -2.24 -13.26 -3.19
CA VAL A 90 -3.52 -12.56 -2.99
C VAL A 90 -3.72 -12.17 -1.53
N LEU A 91 -3.66 -13.13 -0.62
CA LEU A 91 -3.94 -12.85 0.79
C LEU A 91 -2.80 -12.06 1.45
N GLY A 92 -1.55 -12.36 1.12
CA GLY A 92 -0.39 -11.62 1.60
C GLY A 92 -0.42 -10.15 1.16
N THR A 93 -0.79 -9.88 -0.09
CA THR A 93 -0.94 -8.50 -0.57
C THR A 93 -2.08 -7.77 0.13
N ILE A 94 -3.25 -8.40 0.31
CA ILE A 94 -4.41 -7.74 0.93
C ILE A 94 -4.19 -7.51 2.43
N PHE A 95 -3.75 -8.52 3.17
CA PHE A 95 -3.73 -8.47 4.64
C PHE A 95 -2.39 -8.05 5.23
N MET A 96 -1.29 -8.20 4.52
CA MET A 96 0.04 -7.81 4.99
C MET A 96 0.59 -6.62 4.22
N GLY A 97 0.77 -6.73 2.90
CA GLY A 97 1.39 -5.68 2.09
C GLY A 97 0.61 -4.37 2.14
N ALA A 98 -0.67 -4.40 1.78
CA ALA A 98 -1.50 -3.20 1.75
C ALA A 98 -1.68 -2.57 3.15
N VAL A 99 -1.79 -3.38 4.20
CA VAL A 99 -1.89 -2.86 5.58
C VAL A 99 -0.59 -2.22 6.02
N HIS A 100 0.56 -2.86 5.73
CA HIS A 100 1.88 -2.32 6.05
C HIS A 100 2.09 -0.96 5.37
N ASP A 101 1.89 -0.88 4.06
CA ASP A 101 2.13 0.33 3.29
C ASP A 101 1.18 1.46 3.69
N PHE A 102 -0.09 1.14 3.89
CA PHE A 102 -1.08 2.11 4.35
C PHE A 102 -0.78 2.61 5.76
N SER A 103 -0.37 1.72 6.67
CA SER A 103 0.04 2.09 8.04
C SER A 103 1.25 3.02 8.01
N ALA A 104 2.26 2.71 7.22
CA ALA A 104 3.47 3.51 7.09
C ALA A 104 3.15 4.93 6.60
N LEU A 105 2.27 5.07 5.59
CA LEU A 105 1.82 6.37 5.10
C LEU A 105 1.04 7.15 6.17
N VAL A 106 0.09 6.52 6.85
CA VAL A 106 -0.73 7.18 7.87
C VAL A 106 0.13 7.65 9.04
N ILE A 107 1.05 6.81 9.52
CA ILE A 107 1.97 7.17 10.61
C ILE A 107 2.87 8.32 10.18
N SER A 108 3.45 8.25 8.97
CA SER A 108 4.30 9.33 8.46
C SER A 108 3.55 10.68 8.38
N VAL A 109 2.31 10.68 7.89
CA VAL A 109 1.49 11.89 7.82
C VAL A 109 1.21 12.45 9.22
N ARG A 110 0.83 11.61 10.18
CA ARG A 110 0.56 12.01 11.56
C ARG A 110 1.79 12.54 12.29
N GLU A 111 2.93 11.95 11.98
CA GLU A 111 4.23 12.36 12.52
C GLU A 111 4.93 13.44 11.65
N LYS A 112 4.12 14.29 11.02
CA LYS A 112 4.56 15.50 10.30
C LYS A 112 5.49 15.22 9.12
N GLY A 113 5.30 14.11 8.42
CA GLY A 113 6.07 13.72 7.24
C GLY A 113 7.41 13.05 7.55
N ARG A 114 7.59 12.53 8.77
CA ARG A 114 8.82 11.79 9.13
C ARG A 114 8.87 10.42 8.47
N SER A 115 10.08 9.96 8.19
CA SER A 115 10.28 8.62 7.69
C SER A 115 10.01 7.56 8.77
N VAL A 116 9.61 6.37 8.36
CA VAL A 116 9.42 5.24 9.29
C VAL A 116 10.73 4.88 10.00
N GLY A 117 11.87 5.05 9.31
CA GLY A 117 13.19 4.84 9.90
C GLY A 117 13.51 5.81 11.04
N ASP A 118 13.18 7.11 10.87
CA ASP A 118 13.35 8.10 11.93
C ASP A 118 12.46 7.81 13.14
N LEU A 119 11.24 7.35 12.90
CA LEU A 119 10.30 7.00 13.97
C LEU A 119 10.75 5.76 14.75
N ALA A 120 11.26 4.75 14.06
CA ALA A 120 11.80 3.54 14.70
C ALA A 120 13.05 3.82 15.55
N GLY A 121 13.80 4.87 15.27
CA GLY A 121 14.97 5.28 16.05
C GLY A 121 14.64 6.04 17.35
N ILE A 122 13.36 6.41 17.55
CA ILE A 122 12.91 7.16 18.74
C ILE A 122 12.30 6.21 19.81
N LEU A 123 11.90 5.00 19.41
CA LEU A 123 11.39 3.94 20.29
C LEU A 123 12.53 3.14 20.91
#